data_b8d6bae7a1401d4898ace7c19b66aa71
#
_entry.id   b8d6bae7a1401d4898ace7c19b66aa71
#
_cell.length_a   1.000
_cell.length_b   1.000
_cell.length_c   1.000
_cell.angle_alpha   90.00
_cell.angle_beta   90.00
_cell.angle_gamma   90.00
#
_symmetry.space_group_name_H-M   'P 1'
#
loop_
_entity.id
_entity.type
_entity.pdbx_description
1 polymer ?
#
loop_
_entity_poly.entity_id
_entity_poly.type
_entity_poly.pdbx_seq_one_letter_code
_entity_poly.pdbx_strand_id
1 'polypeptide(L)'
;MMNEMLNWIETNPLSATWIGLFLFFVAVFVRDISQKKHTIQRNFPIVGRLRYFLEMIGPELRQYWVANDKEERPFDRTERSWIYATAKGQNNNFGFGTTEIQYEPGYPIIKHRAFPYPESKAYVHNGDPSCIPCLKIIGPKRKFPYRPYSIVNISAMSFGSLGKNAVLALNRGARDSGAYHNTGEGGLSHYHMEGADIVWQIGTGYFGARDHSGKFNLDVLKEKVGKNACVKMIEIKLSQGAKPGKGGILPAKKVNAEIAAIRHVEEGKDCISPNSHSEFTNVKELVQFIERIANGTGLPVGIKSAVGEIEFWQELAEEMKQTSQGPDFITIDGGEGGTGAAPLTYADHVSLPFKIGFQRVYTLFQKEGISERIVWIGSGKLGFPDRAVVAIAMGCDLINIAREAMLSIGCIQAQKCHTDHCPAGVATQNWWLQRGVDPELKGKRAAKYIQGFRKELLSLAHSCGYEHPGQFTGQDIEISMGMNRYQTLEGLLGYKRDEVKFTKLQDYTVFPKRQA
;
A
#
# COMPACT_ATOMS: atom_id res chain seq x y z
N MET A 1 -38.00 -49.30 -26.30
CA MET A 1 -38.11 -48.07 -25.43
C MET A 1 -36.97 -47.08 -25.66
N MET A 2 -35.68 -47.36 -25.30
CA MET A 2 -34.58 -46.39 -25.48
C MET A 2 -34.28 -46.06 -26.96
N ASN A 3 -34.26 -47.08 -27.84
CA ASN A 3 -34.07 -46.87 -29.29
C ASN A 3 -35.25 -46.18 -29.98
N GLU A 4 -36.47 -46.41 -29.52
CA GLU A 4 -37.68 -45.74 -30.04
C GLU A 4 -37.67 -44.25 -29.63
N MET A 5 -37.22 -43.94 -28.40
CA MET A 5 -37.08 -42.57 -27.92
C MET A 5 -35.99 -41.80 -28.69
N LEU A 6 -34.87 -42.47 -28.98
CA LEU A 6 -33.80 -41.86 -29.82
C LEU A 6 -34.29 -41.59 -31.24
N ASN A 7 -34.99 -42.54 -31.85
CA ASN A 7 -35.57 -42.38 -33.19
C ASN A 7 -36.63 -41.26 -33.23
N TRP A 8 -37.44 -41.13 -32.17
CA TRP A 8 -38.40 -40.02 -32.07
C TRP A 8 -37.70 -38.65 -31.93
N ILE A 9 -36.61 -38.57 -31.14
CA ILE A 9 -35.80 -37.35 -31.02
C ILE A 9 -35.20 -36.92 -32.36
N GLU A 10 -34.66 -37.87 -33.14
CA GLU A 10 -34.08 -37.61 -34.44
C GLU A 10 -35.13 -37.19 -35.47
N THR A 11 -36.33 -37.73 -35.39
CA THR A 11 -37.44 -37.39 -36.32
C THR A 11 -38.20 -36.12 -35.93
N ASN A 12 -38.12 -35.71 -34.65
CA ASN A 12 -38.85 -34.52 -34.13
C ASN A 12 -37.94 -33.58 -33.31
N PRO A 13 -36.84 -33.06 -33.84
CA PRO A 13 -35.83 -32.32 -33.06
C PRO A 13 -36.37 -31.06 -32.39
N LEU A 14 -37.29 -30.33 -33.02
CA LEU A 14 -37.92 -29.15 -32.44
C LEU A 14 -38.79 -29.49 -31.24
N SER A 15 -39.64 -30.50 -31.37
CA SER A 15 -40.50 -30.96 -30.27
C SER A 15 -39.68 -31.52 -29.10
N ALA A 16 -38.63 -32.29 -29.38
CA ALA A 16 -37.71 -32.83 -28.38
C ALA A 16 -37.00 -31.67 -27.63
N THR A 17 -36.58 -30.64 -28.35
CA THR A 17 -35.97 -29.44 -27.73
C THR A 17 -36.95 -28.71 -26.80
N TRP A 18 -38.20 -28.51 -27.23
CA TRP A 18 -39.21 -27.85 -26.37
C TRP A 18 -39.56 -28.66 -25.14
N ILE A 19 -39.69 -30.00 -25.25
CA ILE A 19 -39.92 -30.88 -24.13
C ILE A 19 -38.71 -30.83 -23.16
N GLY A 20 -37.49 -30.87 -23.69
CA GLY A 20 -36.27 -30.76 -22.87
C GLY A 20 -36.21 -29.45 -22.10
N LEU A 21 -36.50 -28.33 -22.76
CA LEU A 21 -36.61 -27.02 -22.11
C LEU A 21 -37.71 -26.98 -21.02
N PHE A 22 -38.87 -27.53 -21.32
CA PHE A 22 -39.96 -27.58 -20.37
C PHE A 22 -39.56 -28.38 -19.12
N LEU A 23 -39.00 -29.59 -19.28
CA LEU A 23 -38.53 -30.42 -18.17
C LEU A 23 -37.42 -29.74 -17.36
N PHE A 24 -36.52 -29.03 -18.05
CA PHE A 24 -35.49 -28.20 -17.38
C PHE A 24 -36.11 -27.12 -16.51
N PHE A 25 -37.09 -26.36 -17.01
CA PHE A 25 -37.74 -25.33 -16.23
C PHE A 25 -38.58 -25.90 -15.09
N VAL A 26 -39.20 -27.06 -15.26
CA VAL A 26 -39.90 -27.78 -14.17
C VAL A 26 -38.92 -28.20 -13.09
N ALA A 27 -37.78 -28.76 -13.46
CA ALA A 27 -36.73 -29.15 -12.50
C ALA A 27 -36.19 -27.91 -11.73
N VAL A 28 -35.94 -26.80 -12.44
CA VAL A 28 -35.55 -25.53 -11.82
C VAL A 28 -36.61 -25.01 -10.87
N PHE A 29 -37.88 -25.03 -11.24
CA PHE A 29 -39.02 -24.61 -10.44
C PHE A 29 -39.13 -25.44 -9.12
N VAL A 30 -39.08 -26.76 -9.23
CA VAL A 30 -39.13 -27.68 -8.06
C VAL A 30 -37.94 -27.43 -7.14
N ARG A 31 -36.74 -27.26 -7.69
CA ARG A 31 -35.55 -26.93 -6.91
C ARG A 31 -35.71 -25.60 -6.16
N ASP A 32 -36.24 -24.56 -6.83
CA ASP A 32 -36.40 -23.24 -6.26
C ASP A 32 -37.41 -23.25 -5.09
N ILE A 33 -38.51 -23.97 -5.19
CA ILE A 33 -39.48 -24.12 -4.11
C ILE A 33 -38.92 -24.95 -2.93
N SER A 34 -38.15 -25.99 -3.22
CA SER A 34 -37.65 -26.93 -2.22
C SER A 34 -36.49 -26.34 -1.39
N GLN A 35 -35.70 -25.44 -1.94
CA GLN A 35 -34.57 -24.85 -1.22
C GLN A 35 -35.07 -23.86 -0.14
N LYS A 36 -34.29 -23.70 0.96
CA LYS A 36 -34.61 -22.82 2.09
C LYS A 36 -33.66 -21.59 2.18
N LYS A 37 -32.62 -21.57 1.36
CA LYS A 37 -31.53 -20.60 1.46
C LYS A 37 -31.90 -19.20 0.95
N HIS A 38 -32.69 -19.13 -0.12
CA HIS A 38 -33.01 -17.88 -0.83
C HIS A 38 -34.52 -17.64 -0.86
N THR A 39 -35.02 -16.76 0.00
CA THR A 39 -36.45 -16.49 0.17
C THR A 39 -37.13 -16.00 -1.10
N ILE A 40 -36.52 -15.03 -1.81
CA ILE A 40 -37.11 -14.49 -3.06
C ILE A 40 -37.19 -15.57 -4.14
N GLN A 41 -36.17 -16.38 -4.30
CA GLN A 41 -36.13 -17.47 -5.28
C GLN A 41 -37.19 -18.54 -4.96
N ARG A 42 -37.42 -18.80 -3.67
CA ARG A 42 -38.46 -19.71 -3.24
C ARG A 42 -39.89 -19.18 -3.50
N ASN A 43 -40.12 -17.89 -3.26
CA ASN A 43 -41.43 -17.28 -3.43
C ASN A 43 -41.72 -16.96 -4.91
N PHE A 44 -40.70 -16.74 -5.70
CA PHE A 44 -40.78 -16.43 -7.14
C PHE A 44 -39.85 -17.38 -7.91
N PRO A 45 -40.21 -18.67 -8.05
CA PRO A 45 -39.38 -19.64 -8.74
C PRO A 45 -39.04 -19.19 -10.15
N ILE A 46 -37.87 -19.56 -10.63
CA ILE A 46 -37.29 -19.16 -11.93
C ILE A 46 -37.00 -17.67 -11.99
N VAL A 47 -38.02 -16.81 -11.91
CA VAL A 47 -37.88 -15.35 -12.07
C VAL A 47 -37.03 -14.73 -10.95
N GLY A 48 -37.13 -15.24 -9.72
CA GLY A 48 -36.34 -14.79 -8.58
C GLY A 48 -34.83 -14.97 -8.77
N ARG A 49 -34.39 -15.83 -9.68
CA ARG A 49 -32.98 -16.01 -10.03
C ARG A 49 -32.39 -14.77 -10.73
N LEU A 50 -33.19 -14.02 -11.49
CA LEU A 50 -32.74 -12.80 -12.14
C LEU A 50 -32.24 -11.77 -11.13
N ARG A 51 -32.92 -11.65 -9.97
CA ARG A 51 -32.46 -10.78 -8.90
C ARG A 51 -31.05 -11.12 -8.46
N TYR A 52 -30.76 -12.39 -8.17
CA TYR A 52 -29.43 -12.81 -7.72
C TYR A 52 -28.37 -12.70 -8.81
N PHE A 53 -28.76 -12.90 -10.06
CA PHE A 53 -27.89 -12.61 -11.20
C PHE A 53 -27.53 -11.12 -11.27
N LEU A 54 -28.52 -10.22 -11.14
CA LEU A 54 -28.27 -8.77 -11.11
C LEU A 54 -27.46 -8.33 -9.88
N GLU A 55 -27.66 -8.97 -8.72
CA GLU A 55 -26.82 -8.72 -7.55
C GLU A 55 -25.36 -9.16 -7.80
N MET A 56 -25.15 -10.26 -8.50
CA MET A 56 -23.81 -10.78 -8.82
C MET A 56 -23.05 -9.87 -9.77
N ILE A 57 -23.68 -9.33 -10.82
CA ILE A 57 -23.05 -8.44 -11.80
C ILE A 57 -23.17 -6.95 -11.45
N GLY A 58 -23.97 -6.63 -10.43
CA GLY A 58 -24.29 -5.25 -10.02
C GLY A 58 -23.07 -4.40 -9.68
N PRO A 59 -22.06 -4.92 -8.94
CA PRO A 59 -20.85 -4.17 -8.65
C PRO A 59 -20.10 -3.73 -9.89
N GLU A 60 -19.97 -4.61 -10.88
CA GLU A 60 -19.31 -4.32 -12.15
C GLU A 60 -20.11 -3.31 -12.98
N LEU A 61 -21.45 -3.46 -13.06
CA LEU A 61 -22.31 -2.49 -13.74
C LEU A 61 -22.23 -1.11 -13.09
N ARG A 62 -22.24 -1.05 -11.75
CA ARG A 62 -22.10 0.22 -11.04
C ARG A 62 -20.75 0.87 -11.33
N GLN A 63 -19.67 0.10 -11.28
CA GLN A 63 -18.31 0.60 -11.47
C GLN A 63 -18.09 1.16 -12.87
N TYR A 64 -18.61 0.50 -13.91
CA TYR A 64 -18.29 0.85 -15.30
C TYR A 64 -19.35 1.68 -16.00
N TRP A 65 -20.61 1.65 -15.56
CA TRP A 65 -21.73 2.30 -16.25
C TRP A 65 -22.45 3.35 -15.43
N VAL A 66 -22.62 3.13 -14.14
CA VAL A 66 -23.47 3.97 -13.30
C VAL A 66 -22.67 5.04 -12.56
N ALA A 67 -21.49 4.68 -11.99
CA ALA A 67 -20.67 5.64 -11.26
C ALA A 67 -20.06 6.68 -12.21
N ASN A 68 -20.13 7.95 -11.84
CA ASN A 68 -19.42 8.98 -12.56
C ASN A 68 -17.90 8.96 -12.24
N ASP A 69 -17.13 9.84 -12.88
CA ASP A 69 -15.68 9.81 -12.81
C ASP A 69 -15.10 10.18 -11.43
N LYS A 70 -15.91 10.77 -10.53
CA LYS A 70 -15.49 11.29 -9.22
C LYS A 70 -16.15 10.61 -8.00
N GLU A 71 -17.16 9.77 -8.18
CA GLU A 71 -17.92 9.19 -7.07
C GLU A 71 -17.38 7.88 -6.52
N GLU A 72 -16.61 7.14 -7.31
CA GLU A 72 -16.17 5.82 -6.91
C GLU A 72 -15.08 5.88 -5.82
N ARG A 73 -15.15 4.95 -4.87
CA ARG A 73 -14.20 4.84 -3.75
C ARG A 73 -13.62 3.42 -3.64
N PRO A 74 -12.40 3.27 -3.12
CA PRO A 74 -11.47 4.28 -2.58
C PRO A 74 -10.76 5.12 -3.63
N PHE A 75 -10.66 4.66 -4.89
CA PHE A 75 -10.10 5.40 -6.03
C PHE A 75 -11.18 5.62 -7.08
N ASP A 76 -11.39 6.87 -7.47
CA ASP A 76 -12.32 7.21 -8.54
C ASP A 76 -11.73 6.86 -9.93
N ARG A 77 -12.54 7.02 -10.98
CA ARG A 77 -12.12 6.67 -12.33
C ARG A 77 -10.98 7.55 -12.83
N THR A 78 -10.99 8.84 -12.52
CA THR A 78 -9.93 9.79 -12.92
C THR A 78 -8.60 9.38 -12.30
N GLU A 79 -8.59 9.09 -10.99
CA GLU A 79 -7.41 8.61 -10.26
C GLU A 79 -6.85 7.32 -10.86
N ARG A 80 -7.71 6.32 -11.12
CA ARG A 80 -7.26 5.06 -11.73
C ARG A 80 -6.75 5.26 -13.15
N SER A 81 -7.42 6.09 -13.94
CA SER A 81 -7.03 6.38 -15.33
C SER A 81 -5.65 7.02 -15.39
N TRP A 82 -5.35 7.96 -14.50
CA TRP A 82 -4.03 8.56 -14.39
C TRP A 82 -2.95 7.51 -14.07
N ILE A 83 -3.20 6.63 -13.08
CA ILE A 83 -2.25 5.55 -12.74
C ILE A 83 -2.04 4.61 -13.93
N TYR A 84 -3.11 4.19 -14.61
CA TYR A 84 -3.01 3.27 -15.73
C TYR A 84 -2.29 3.88 -16.92
N ALA A 85 -2.55 5.15 -17.26
CA ALA A 85 -1.88 5.85 -18.35
C ALA A 85 -0.39 6.01 -18.05
N THR A 86 -0.04 6.49 -16.84
CA THR A 86 1.34 6.66 -16.39
C THR A 86 2.10 5.33 -16.39
N ALA A 87 1.50 4.27 -15.87
CA ALA A 87 2.10 2.93 -15.85
C ALA A 87 2.35 2.35 -17.26
N LYS A 88 1.50 2.68 -18.22
CA LYS A 88 1.68 2.28 -19.61
C LYS A 88 2.65 3.17 -20.38
N GLY A 89 3.03 4.33 -19.82
CA GLY A 89 3.79 5.36 -20.51
C GLY A 89 2.97 6.05 -21.60
N GLN A 90 1.66 6.12 -21.41
CA GLN A 90 0.74 6.87 -22.25
C GLN A 90 0.63 8.30 -21.79
N ASN A 91 0.05 9.19 -22.62
CA ASN A 91 -0.25 10.54 -22.20
C ASN A 91 -1.25 10.51 -21.03
N ASN A 92 -0.87 11.10 -19.91
CA ASN A 92 -1.67 11.24 -18.70
C ASN A 92 -2.15 12.67 -18.46
N ASN A 93 -1.93 13.58 -19.43
CA ASN A 93 -2.45 14.94 -19.37
C ASN A 93 -3.95 14.95 -19.68
N PHE A 94 -4.69 15.78 -18.93
CA PHE A 94 -6.10 16.04 -19.19
C PHE A 94 -6.24 17.40 -19.85
N GLY A 95 -6.89 17.42 -21.02
CA GLY A 95 -7.18 18.64 -21.74
C GLY A 95 -8.37 19.40 -21.16
N PHE A 96 -8.61 20.60 -21.67
CA PHE A 96 -9.76 21.47 -21.41
C PHE A 96 -9.74 22.26 -20.08
N GLY A 97 -9.17 21.74 -19.01
CA GLY A 97 -9.08 22.43 -17.71
C GLY A 97 -9.45 21.54 -16.52
N THR A 98 -9.56 22.14 -15.35
CA THR A 98 -9.87 21.41 -14.12
C THR A 98 -11.29 20.88 -14.09
N THR A 99 -11.45 19.69 -13.55
CA THR A 99 -12.76 19.07 -13.22
C THR A 99 -13.02 19.08 -11.72
N GLU A 100 -12.15 19.73 -10.94
CA GLU A 100 -12.25 19.82 -9.48
C GLU A 100 -12.99 21.09 -9.04
N ILE A 101 -13.69 21.00 -7.92
CA ILE A 101 -14.32 22.14 -7.27
C ILE A 101 -13.32 22.73 -6.27
N GLN A 102 -12.48 23.63 -6.72
CA GLN A 102 -11.36 24.18 -5.95
C GLN A 102 -11.78 24.95 -4.69
N TYR A 103 -13.05 25.37 -4.61
CA TYR A 103 -13.59 26.11 -3.47
C TYR A 103 -14.15 25.24 -2.35
N GLU A 104 -14.17 23.90 -2.53
CA GLU A 104 -14.62 23.00 -1.48
C GLU A 104 -13.69 23.05 -0.26
N PRO A 105 -14.25 23.02 0.98
CA PRO A 105 -13.44 22.98 2.19
C PRO A 105 -12.49 21.76 2.19
N GLY A 106 -11.23 22.03 2.54
CA GLY A 106 -10.19 21.02 2.56
C GLY A 106 -9.43 20.81 1.24
N TYR A 107 -9.83 21.51 0.16
CA TYR A 107 -9.13 21.43 -1.12
C TYR A 107 -7.76 22.12 -1.04
N PRO A 108 -6.64 21.43 -1.39
CA PRO A 108 -5.32 22.01 -1.34
C PRO A 108 -4.97 22.74 -2.65
N ILE A 109 -4.36 23.90 -2.53
CA ILE A 109 -3.74 24.65 -3.64
C ILE A 109 -2.24 24.74 -3.40
N ILE A 110 -1.45 24.28 -4.36
CA ILE A 110 0.02 24.42 -4.36
C ILE A 110 0.36 25.77 -5.01
N LYS A 111 1.07 26.62 -4.28
CA LYS A 111 1.41 27.98 -4.76
C LYS A 111 2.67 27.95 -5.60
N HIS A 112 2.55 28.19 -6.88
CA HIS A 112 3.70 28.36 -7.78
C HIS A 112 4.39 29.71 -7.55
N ARG A 113 5.65 29.84 -8.00
CA ARG A 113 6.41 31.10 -7.98
C ARG A 113 6.50 31.72 -9.36
N ALA A 114 6.56 33.06 -9.41
CA ALA A 114 6.77 33.79 -10.67
C ALA A 114 8.12 33.44 -11.32
N PHE A 115 9.10 33.05 -10.52
CA PHE A 115 10.43 32.61 -10.99
C PHE A 115 10.64 31.15 -10.57
N PRO A 116 10.26 30.19 -11.40
CA PRO A 116 10.44 28.79 -11.13
C PRO A 116 11.92 28.38 -11.13
N TYR A 117 12.22 27.22 -10.56
CA TYR A 117 13.56 26.64 -10.60
C TYR A 117 13.90 26.24 -12.04
N PRO A 118 15.06 26.70 -12.59
CA PRO A 118 15.41 26.44 -13.99
C PRO A 118 15.73 24.94 -14.20
N GLU A 119 15.04 24.28 -15.14
CA GLU A 119 15.30 22.88 -15.50
C GLU A 119 16.75 22.64 -15.95
N SER A 120 17.39 23.65 -16.57
CA SER A 120 18.80 23.59 -16.98
C SER A 120 19.79 23.44 -15.81
N LYS A 121 19.36 23.72 -14.60
CA LYS A 121 20.14 23.53 -13.36
C LYS A 121 19.78 22.27 -12.61
N ALA A 122 18.73 21.55 -13.05
CA ALA A 122 18.26 20.35 -12.38
C ALA A 122 19.36 19.27 -12.41
N TYR A 123 19.62 18.69 -11.25
CA TYR A 123 20.58 17.60 -11.12
C TYR A 123 19.98 16.30 -11.65
N VAL A 124 20.75 15.58 -12.45
CA VAL A 124 20.37 14.29 -13.00
C VAL A 124 21.21 13.20 -12.33
N HIS A 125 20.59 12.41 -11.47
CA HIS A 125 21.27 11.32 -10.77
C HIS A 125 21.35 10.06 -11.63
N ASN A 126 22.56 9.57 -11.91
CA ASN A 126 22.80 8.36 -12.72
C ASN A 126 22.08 8.35 -14.09
N GLY A 127 21.89 9.52 -14.70
CA GLY A 127 21.20 9.65 -15.99
C GLY A 127 19.65 9.56 -15.90
N ASP A 128 19.07 9.41 -14.73
CA ASP A 128 17.61 9.44 -14.50
C ASP A 128 17.18 10.79 -13.91
N PRO A 129 16.59 11.69 -14.70
CA PRO A 129 16.13 13.00 -14.23
C PRO A 129 14.96 12.90 -13.24
N SER A 130 14.32 11.74 -13.12
CA SER A 130 13.26 11.49 -12.16
C SER A 130 13.76 10.84 -10.86
N CYS A 131 15.05 10.59 -10.72
CA CYS A 131 15.62 10.06 -9.48
C CYS A 131 15.65 11.15 -8.42
N ILE A 132 14.89 10.96 -7.35
CA ILE A 132 14.78 11.90 -6.24
C ILE A 132 15.16 11.15 -4.95
N PRO A 133 16.42 11.27 -4.49
CA PRO A 133 16.87 10.59 -3.27
C PRO A 133 16.27 11.20 -2.01
N CYS A 134 16.17 10.43 -0.95
CA CYS A 134 15.82 10.94 0.37
C CYS A 134 16.86 11.97 0.84
N LEU A 135 16.43 13.10 1.37
CA LEU A 135 17.34 14.13 1.89
C LEU A 135 18.07 13.67 3.16
N LYS A 136 17.39 12.87 4.00
CA LYS A 136 17.94 12.34 5.24
C LYS A 136 18.55 10.95 5.04
N ILE A 137 19.49 10.61 5.91
CA ILE A 137 20.04 9.26 6.07
C ILE A 137 19.25 8.55 7.16
N ILE A 138 18.79 7.34 6.88
CA ILE A 138 18.10 6.50 7.86
C ILE A 138 19.16 5.78 8.71
N GLY A 139 19.08 5.91 10.03
CA GLY A 139 20.00 5.29 10.97
C GLY A 139 21.46 5.71 10.77
N PRO A 140 21.81 7.03 10.77
CA PRO A 140 23.17 7.49 10.48
C PRO A 140 24.21 6.98 11.48
N LYS A 141 23.78 6.55 12.66
CA LYS A 141 24.66 5.95 13.70
C LYS A 141 24.68 4.42 13.67
N ARG A 142 23.88 3.77 12.81
CA ARG A 142 23.87 2.31 12.65
C ARG A 142 25.07 1.85 11.85
N LYS A 143 25.44 0.59 12.00
CA LYS A 143 26.59 0.01 11.27
C LYS A 143 26.41 0.08 9.75
N PHE A 144 25.18 -0.08 9.27
CA PHE A 144 24.81 -0.02 7.86
C PHE A 144 23.71 1.01 7.64
N PRO A 145 24.03 2.33 7.65
CA PRO A 145 23.05 3.37 7.39
C PRO A 145 22.50 3.24 5.96
N TYR A 146 21.29 3.76 5.74
CA TYR A 146 20.64 3.67 4.44
C TYR A 146 20.08 5.01 3.98
N ARG A 147 20.21 5.31 2.71
CA ARG A 147 19.57 6.42 2.02
C ARG A 147 18.85 5.90 0.80
N PRO A 148 17.49 5.91 0.77
CA PRO A 148 16.74 5.55 -0.43
C PRO A 148 17.02 6.48 -1.61
N TYR A 149 17.17 5.91 -2.81
CA TYR A 149 17.29 6.67 -4.06
C TYR A 149 15.96 7.26 -4.53
N SER A 150 14.87 6.86 -3.93
CA SER A 150 13.52 7.29 -4.27
C SER A 150 12.79 7.75 -3.02
N ILE A 151 12.19 8.95 -3.08
CA ILE A 151 11.28 9.39 -2.03
C ILE A 151 9.89 8.73 -2.13
N VAL A 152 9.59 8.04 -3.25
CA VAL A 152 8.36 7.26 -3.46
C VAL A 152 8.71 5.80 -3.52
N ASN A 153 8.16 5.00 -2.61
CA ASN A 153 8.56 3.61 -2.41
C ASN A 153 7.35 2.69 -2.25
N ILE A 154 7.55 1.38 -2.47
CA ILE A 154 6.49 0.38 -2.38
C ILE A 154 6.30 -0.06 -0.93
N SER A 155 5.10 0.20 -0.40
CA SER A 155 4.67 -0.15 0.95
C SER A 155 4.50 -1.66 1.15
N ALA A 156 4.24 -2.04 2.40
CA ALA A 156 4.12 -3.41 2.89
C ALA A 156 3.04 -4.24 2.18
N MET A 157 3.45 -5.22 1.41
CA MET A 157 2.57 -6.17 0.71
C MET A 157 3.18 -7.57 0.72
N SER A 158 2.59 -8.49 1.49
CA SER A 158 3.15 -9.81 1.72
C SER A 158 2.84 -10.80 0.59
N PHE A 159 3.79 -11.70 0.34
CA PHE A 159 3.51 -12.95 -0.38
C PHE A 159 2.52 -13.79 0.44
N GLY A 160 1.50 -14.30 -0.22
CA GLY A 160 0.34 -14.94 0.40
C GLY A 160 -0.87 -14.02 0.40
N SER A 161 -0.74 -12.75 0.77
CA SER A 161 -1.80 -11.74 0.50
C SER A 161 -1.88 -11.45 -0.99
N LEU A 162 -0.74 -11.18 -1.62
CA LEU A 162 -0.57 -11.12 -3.07
C LEU A 162 -0.07 -12.45 -3.63
N GLY A 163 -0.35 -12.70 -4.89
CA GLY A 163 0.20 -13.82 -5.65
C GLY A 163 1.68 -13.60 -5.98
N LYS A 164 2.42 -14.69 -6.24
CA LYS A 164 3.85 -14.64 -6.57
C LYS A 164 4.16 -13.69 -7.74
N ASN A 165 3.38 -13.74 -8.81
CA ASN A 165 3.60 -12.90 -9.99
C ASN A 165 3.43 -11.41 -9.68
N ALA A 166 2.52 -11.04 -8.79
CA ALA A 166 2.34 -9.67 -8.36
C ALA A 166 3.53 -9.17 -7.51
N VAL A 167 4.03 -9.99 -6.58
CA VAL A 167 5.21 -9.66 -5.77
C VAL A 167 6.45 -9.52 -6.65
N LEU A 168 6.68 -10.46 -7.60
CA LEU A 168 7.76 -10.37 -8.59
C LEU A 168 7.67 -9.06 -9.40
N ALA A 169 6.49 -8.74 -9.93
CA ALA A 169 6.29 -7.53 -10.73
C ALA A 169 6.59 -6.26 -9.91
N LEU A 170 6.12 -6.20 -8.67
CA LEU A 170 6.36 -5.06 -7.79
C LEU A 170 7.84 -4.92 -7.43
N ASN A 171 8.52 -6.03 -7.13
CA ASN A 171 9.94 -5.98 -6.78
C ASN A 171 10.82 -5.58 -7.98
N ARG A 172 10.55 -6.13 -9.17
CA ARG A 172 11.22 -5.71 -10.41
C ARG A 172 10.96 -4.24 -10.72
N GLY A 173 9.72 -3.78 -10.53
CA GLY A 173 9.36 -2.37 -10.67
C GLY A 173 10.11 -1.46 -9.70
N ALA A 174 10.24 -1.87 -8.45
CA ALA A 174 11.04 -1.17 -7.45
C ALA A 174 12.52 -1.11 -7.84
N ARG A 175 13.12 -2.24 -8.27
CA ARG A 175 14.49 -2.30 -8.77
C ARG A 175 14.71 -1.32 -9.93
N ASP A 176 13.86 -1.40 -10.96
CA ASP A 176 14.03 -0.63 -12.19
C ASP A 176 13.77 0.89 -11.99
N SER A 177 13.06 1.25 -10.92
CA SER A 177 12.83 2.64 -10.52
C SER A 177 13.73 3.14 -9.39
N GLY A 178 14.59 2.28 -8.81
CA GLY A 178 15.42 2.63 -7.65
C GLY A 178 14.63 2.84 -6.35
N ALA A 179 13.38 2.37 -6.28
CA ALA A 179 12.59 2.36 -5.06
C ALA A 179 12.91 1.14 -4.19
N TYR A 180 12.63 1.20 -2.89
CA TYR A 180 12.60 0.00 -2.06
C TYR A 180 11.23 -0.67 -2.11
N HIS A 181 11.20 -1.97 -1.78
CA HIS A 181 9.98 -2.77 -1.62
C HIS A 181 9.88 -3.31 -0.18
N ASN A 182 8.78 -3.04 0.49
CA ASN A 182 8.52 -3.55 1.83
C ASN A 182 7.80 -4.90 1.76
N THR A 183 8.33 -5.92 2.46
CA THR A 183 7.83 -7.30 2.39
C THR A 183 6.44 -7.51 2.93
N GLY A 184 5.94 -6.58 3.75
CA GLY A 184 4.78 -6.87 4.60
C GLY A 184 5.10 -7.93 5.67
N GLU A 185 4.12 -8.24 6.52
CA GLU A 185 4.28 -9.10 7.69
C GLU A 185 4.34 -10.62 7.41
N GLY A 186 4.39 -11.03 6.14
CA GLY A 186 4.41 -12.44 5.73
C GLY A 186 5.77 -13.12 5.72
N GLY A 187 6.81 -12.44 6.14
CA GLY A 187 8.20 -12.89 6.03
C GLY A 187 8.85 -12.53 4.69
N LEU A 188 10.16 -12.77 4.59
CA LEU A 188 10.94 -12.54 3.38
C LEU A 188 10.80 -13.74 2.44
N SER A 189 10.14 -13.57 1.30
CA SER A 189 10.06 -14.58 0.24
C SER A 189 11.10 -14.32 -0.84
N HIS A 190 11.50 -15.36 -1.58
CA HIS A 190 12.40 -15.21 -2.72
C HIS A 190 11.82 -14.31 -3.84
N TYR A 191 10.50 -14.18 -3.92
CA TYR A 191 9.82 -13.26 -4.84
C TYR A 191 10.05 -11.77 -4.51
N HIS A 192 10.45 -11.45 -3.28
CA HIS A 192 10.87 -10.11 -2.87
C HIS A 192 12.34 -9.82 -3.19
N MET A 193 13.13 -10.78 -3.69
CA MET A 193 14.58 -10.67 -3.86
C MET A 193 15.02 -10.58 -5.33
N GLU A 194 14.24 -9.90 -6.18
CA GLU A 194 14.50 -9.71 -7.61
C GLU A 194 15.39 -8.48 -7.92
N GLY A 195 16.11 -7.98 -6.91
CA GLY A 195 17.14 -6.96 -7.06
C GLY A 195 16.79 -5.56 -6.55
N ALA A 196 15.57 -5.34 -6.02
CA ALA A 196 15.25 -4.10 -5.31
C ALA A 196 15.84 -4.10 -3.89
N ASP A 197 16.05 -2.90 -3.33
CA ASP A 197 16.28 -2.74 -1.91
C ASP A 197 15.03 -3.14 -1.12
N ILE A 198 15.22 -3.83 0.01
CA ILE A 198 14.13 -4.41 0.79
C ILE A 198 14.04 -3.77 2.17
N VAL A 199 12.81 -3.47 2.57
CA VAL A 199 12.42 -3.26 3.95
C VAL A 199 11.76 -4.53 4.45
N TRP A 200 12.37 -5.24 5.39
CA TRP A 200 11.75 -6.42 5.97
C TRP A 200 10.84 -6.03 7.13
N GLN A 201 9.54 -6.22 6.93
CA GLN A 201 8.57 -5.91 7.97
C GLN A 201 8.35 -7.11 8.90
N ILE A 202 8.41 -6.85 10.20
CA ILE A 202 8.15 -7.80 11.27
C ILE A 202 6.81 -7.43 11.92
N GLY A 203 5.80 -8.28 11.75
CA GLY A 203 4.50 -8.16 12.41
C GLY A 203 4.43 -9.00 13.69
N THR A 204 3.28 -8.99 14.34
CA THR A 204 2.99 -9.68 15.61
C THR A 204 3.14 -11.20 15.57
N GLY A 205 3.09 -11.81 14.39
CA GLY A 205 3.34 -13.24 14.18
C GLY A 205 4.80 -13.59 13.94
N TYR A 206 5.71 -12.61 13.86
CA TYR A 206 7.17 -12.78 13.62
C TYR A 206 7.51 -13.70 12.45
N PHE A 207 6.65 -13.79 11.44
CA PHE A 207 6.82 -14.70 10.31
C PHE A 207 8.16 -14.50 9.61
N GLY A 208 8.88 -15.60 9.45
CA GLY A 208 10.22 -15.64 8.86
C GLY A 208 11.36 -15.27 9.81
N ALA A 209 11.07 -14.70 10.99
CA ALA A 209 12.04 -14.33 12.02
C ALA A 209 11.67 -14.93 13.39
N ARG A 210 11.12 -16.16 13.39
CA ARG A 210 10.66 -16.85 14.60
C ARG A 210 11.17 -18.29 14.66
N ASP A 211 11.16 -18.85 15.86
CA ASP A 211 11.44 -20.26 16.11
C ASP A 211 10.20 -21.16 15.83
N HIS A 212 10.34 -22.45 16.07
CA HIS A 212 9.25 -23.43 15.89
C HIS A 212 8.09 -23.25 16.88
N SER A 213 8.33 -22.57 18.00
CA SER A 213 7.28 -22.24 18.99
C SER A 213 6.49 -20.97 18.63
N GLY A 214 6.89 -20.28 17.56
CA GLY A 214 6.28 -19.05 17.12
C GLY A 214 6.81 -17.78 17.80
N LYS A 215 7.82 -17.88 18.67
CA LYS A 215 8.47 -16.74 19.33
C LYS A 215 9.52 -16.09 18.44
N PHE A 216 9.70 -14.79 18.59
CA PHE A 216 10.75 -14.07 17.88
C PHE A 216 12.13 -14.69 18.15
N ASN A 217 12.93 -14.83 17.09
CA ASN A 217 14.29 -15.35 17.19
C ASN A 217 15.26 -14.45 16.42
N LEU A 218 16.11 -13.75 17.17
CA LEU A 218 17.09 -12.81 16.63
C LEU A 218 18.14 -13.51 15.75
N ASP A 219 18.56 -14.72 16.09
CA ASP A 219 19.61 -15.41 15.32
C ASP A 219 19.10 -15.86 13.95
N VAL A 220 17.83 -16.30 13.87
CA VAL A 220 17.16 -16.57 12.59
C VAL A 220 17.09 -15.30 11.73
N LEU A 221 16.75 -14.15 12.35
CA LEU A 221 16.73 -12.87 11.66
C LEU A 221 18.11 -12.47 11.15
N LYS A 222 19.13 -12.55 12.01
CA LYS A 222 20.54 -12.23 11.67
C LYS A 222 21.06 -13.09 10.53
N GLU A 223 20.82 -14.39 10.58
CA GLU A 223 21.23 -15.32 9.53
C GLU A 223 20.63 -14.93 8.18
N LYS A 224 19.31 -14.71 8.13
CA LYS A 224 18.61 -14.34 6.89
C LYS A 224 19.03 -12.96 6.39
N VAL A 225 19.19 -11.98 7.27
CA VAL A 225 19.69 -10.63 6.91
C VAL A 225 21.15 -10.73 6.43
N GLY A 226 21.97 -11.57 7.04
CA GLY A 226 23.35 -11.82 6.63
C GLY A 226 23.47 -12.38 5.21
N LYS A 227 22.59 -13.31 4.86
CA LYS A 227 22.55 -13.93 3.53
C LYS A 227 21.94 -13.03 2.44
N ASN A 228 21.24 -11.95 2.80
CA ASN A 228 20.48 -11.12 1.86
C ASN A 228 20.85 -9.63 1.98
N ALA A 229 21.89 -9.23 1.25
CA ALA A 229 22.41 -7.85 1.25
C ALA A 229 21.41 -6.81 0.71
N CYS A 230 20.33 -7.24 0.03
CA CYS A 230 19.24 -6.38 -0.41
C CYS A 230 18.38 -5.87 0.74
N VAL A 231 18.37 -6.53 1.92
CA VAL A 231 17.66 -6.04 3.09
C VAL A 231 18.39 -4.83 3.67
N LYS A 232 17.77 -3.65 3.61
CA LYS A 232 18.37 -2.38 4.01
C LYS A 232 17.83 -1.85 5.32
N MET A 233 16.61 -2.17 5.67
CA MET A 233 15.94 -1.71 6.89
C MET A 233 15.02 -2.80 7.44
N ILE A 234 14.72 -2.70 8.73
CA ILE A 234 13.71 -3.53 9.39
C ILE A 234 12.62 -2.61 9.93
N GLU A 235 11.36 -2.98 9.66
CA GLU A 235 10.18 -2.24 10.12
C GLU A 235 9.35 -3.11 11.07
N ILE A 236 9.19 -2.68 12.32
CA ILE A 236 8.31 -3.32 13.30
C ILE A 236 6.90 -2.76 13.09
N LYS A 237 5.96 -3.61 12.69
CA LYS A 237 4.59 -3.20 12.48
C LYS A 237 3.79 -3.33 13.77
N LEU A 238 3.44 -2.20 14.38
CA LEU A 238 2.53 -2.13 15.54
C LEU A 238 1.07 -2.24 15.09
N SER A 239 0.71 -1.47 14.05
CA SER A 239 -0.63 -1.50 13.47
C SER A 239 -0.64 -1.02 12.02
N GLN A 240 -1.81 -1.02 11.40
CA GLN A 240 -2.05 -0.45 10.06
C GLN A 240 -3.39 0.27 10.00
N GLY A 241 -3.51 1.31 9.16
CA GLY A 241 -4.67 2.19 9.09
C GLY A 241 -6.00 1.48 8.87
N ALA A 242 -6.02 0.48 8.01
CA ALA A 242 -7.26 -0.23 7.66
C ALA A 242 -7.82 -1.16 8.74
N LYS A 243 -7.02 -1.56 9.73
CA LYS A 243 -7.46 -2.45 10.84
C LYS A 243 -6.53 -2.34 12.05
N PRO A 244 -6.45 -1.20 12.71
CA PRO A 244 -5.58 -1.03 13.87
C PRO A 244 -6.04 -1.92 15.04
N GLY A 245 -5.08 -2.42 15.82
CA GLY A 245 -5.36 -3.28 16.99
C GLY A 245 -5.93 -4.67 16.66
N LYS A 246 -5.95 -5.06 15.38
CA LYS A 246 -6.40 -6.39 14.95
C LYS A 246 -5.32 -7.10 14.17
N GLY A 247 -5.01 -8.34 14.57
CA GLY A 247 -4.05 -9.20 13.89
C GLY A 247 -4.41 -9.51 12.43
N GLY A 248 -3.44 -9.97 11.68
CA GLY A 248 -3.62 -10.41 10.30
C GLY A 248 -4.32 -11.76 10.22
N ILE A 249 -5.13 -11.95 9.18
CA ILE A 249 -5.71 -13.27 8.83
C ILE A 249 -5.36 -13.54 7.36
N LEU A 250 -4.66 -14.66 7.11
CA LEU A 250 -4.55 -15.24 5.79
C LEU A 250 -5.43 -16.49 5.75
N PRO A 251 -6.50 -16.50 4.96
CA PRO A 251 -7.44 -17.62 4.92
C PRO A 251 -6.74 -18.92 4.50
N ALA A 252 -7.18 -20.05 5.10
CA ALA A 252 -6.66 -21.39 4.86
C ALA A 252 -6.45 -21.74 3.38
N LYS A 253 -7.41 -21.37 2.51
CA LYS A 253 -7.35 -21.60 1.07
C LYS A 253 -6.20 -20.88 0.34
N LYS A 254 -5.57 -19.88 0.99
CA LYS A 254 -4.37 -19.20 0.47
C LYS A 254 -3.08 -19.78 1.05
N VAL A 255 -3.13 -20.59 2.11
CA VAL A 255 -1.96 -21.13 2.78
C VAL A 255 -1.56 -22.45 2.12
N ASN A 256 -0.75 -22.35 1.07
CA ASN A 256 -0.13 -23.51 0.41
C ASN A 256 1.19 -23.89 1.10
N ALA A 257 1.81 -25.01 0.67
CA ALA A 257 3.06 -25.51 1.23
C ALA A 257 4.19 -24.48 1.27
N GLU A 258 4.34 -23.68 0.22
CA GLU A 258 5.38 -22.66 0.14
C GLU A 258 5.17 -21.53 1.16
N ILE A 259 3.94 -21.02 1.28
CA ILE A 259 3.59 -19.99 2.26
C ILE A 259 3.72 -20.55 3.68
N ALA A 260 3.31 -21.79 3.89
CA ALA A 260 3.43 -22.49 5.17
C ALA A 260 4.91 -22.58 5.60
N ALA A 261 5.81 -22.95 4.69
CA ALA A 261 7.25 -23.02 4.94
C ALA A 261 7.87 -21.64 5.26
N ILE A 262 7.52 -20.59 4.50
CA ILE A 262 8.03 -19.22 4.72
C ILE A 262 7.58 -18.67 6.08
N ARG A 263 6.31 -18.92 6.44
CA ARG A 263 5.70 -18.41 7.67
C ARG A 263 5.91 -19.29 8.88
N HIS A 264 6.40 -20.51 8.71
CA HIS A 264 6.49 -21.57 9.74
C HIS A 264 5.12 -21.84 10.37
N VAL A 265 4.11 -22.11 9.53
CA VAL A 265 2.72 -22.45 9.90
C VAL A 265 2.30 -23.74 9.22
N GLU A 266 1.14 -24.31 9.63
CA GLU A 266 0.57 -25.50 9.03
C GLU A 266 -0.14 -25.17 7.72
N GLU A 267 0.09 -25.98 6.68
CA GLU A 267 -0.56 -25.83 5.38
C GLU A 267 -2.09 -26.06 5.49
N GLY A 268 -2.85 -25.29 4.72
CA GLY A 268 -4.30 -25.44 4.64
C GLY A 268 -5.06 -25.01 5.90
N LYS A 269 -4.40 -24.36 6.86
CA LYS A 269 -5.05 -23.74 8.03
C LYS A 269 -4.98 -22.23 7.99
N ASP A 270 -5.97 -21.57 8.61
CA ASP A 270 -5.96 -20.11 8.74
C ASP A 270 -4.69 -19.64 9.47
N CYS A 271 -3.93 -18.77 8.82
CA CYS A 271 -2.73 -18.19 9.43
C CYS A 271 -3.13 -16.87 10.11
N ILE A 272 -3.27 -16.92 11.43
CA ILE A 272 -3.71 -15.80 12.27
C ILE A 272 -2.51 -15.22 12.99
N SER A 273 -2.31 -13.91 12.87
CA SER A 273 -1.35 -13.17 13.68
C SER A 273 -2.02 -12.71 14.99
N PRO A 274 -1.31 -12.73 16.12
CA PRO A 274 -1.79 -12.09 17.35
C PRO A 274 -2.14 -10.61 17.14
N ASN A 275 -2.95 -10.04 18.03
CA ASN A 275 -3.28 -8.61 17.99
C ASN A 275 -2.17 -7.71 18.57
N SER A 276 -1.24 -8.28 19.34
CA SER A 276 -0.13 -7.60 19.99
C SER A 276 1.18 -8.38 19.85
N HIS A 277 2.29 -7.70 20.01
CA HIS A 277 3.61 -8.34 20.09
C HIS A 277 3.81 -9.02 21.44
N SER A 278 4.52 -10.15 21.45
CA SER A 278 4.90 -10.84 22.69
C SER A 278 6.24 -10.37 23.27
N GLU A 279 7.02 -9.62 22.50
CA GLU A 279 8.37 -9.17 22.86
C GLU A 279 8.36 -7.86 23.69
N PHE A 280 7.25 -7.14 23.71
CA PHE A 280 7.08 -5.89 24.45
C PHE A 280 5.60 -5.61 24.75
N THR A 281 5.36 -4.96 25.87
CA THR A 281 4.04 -4.54 26.37
C THR A 281 3.96 -3.05 26.70
N ASN A 282 5.09 -2.35 26.63
CA ASN A 282 5.21 -0.91 26.90
C ASN A 282 6.29 -0.27 26.01
N VAL A 283 6.38 1.05 26.02
CA VAL A 283 7.29 1.82 25.18
C VAL A 283 8.77 1.50 25.47
N LYS A 284 9.14 1.36 26.73
CA LYS A 284 10.53 1.06 27.12
C LYS A 284 10.99 -0.29 26.56
N GLU A 285 10.15 -1.32 26.68
CA GLU A 285 10.43 -2.63 26.10
C GLU A 285 10.47 -2.59 24.56
N LEU A 286 9.60 -1.79 23.93
CA LEU A 286 9.64 -1.57 22.49
C LEU A 286 10.98 -0.95 22.05
N VAL A 287 11.45 0.09 22.73
CA VAL A 287 12.75 0.72 22.44
C VAL A 287 13.89 -0.27 22.62
N GLN A 288 13.87 -1.08 23.68
CA GLN A 288 14.86 -2.14 23.91
C GLN A 288 14.82 -3.20 22.78
N PHE A 289 13.63 -3.57 22.31
CA PHE A 289 13.46 -4.52 21.20
C PHE A 289 14.01 -3.95 19.88
N ILE A 290 13.76 -2.67 19.59
CA ILE A 290 14.32 -1.96 18.44
C ILE A 290 15.86 -2.00 18.49
N GLU A 291 16.45 -1.61 19.63
CA GLU A 291 17.91 -1.58 19.77
C GLU A 291 18.53 -2.99 19.71
N ARG A 292 17.86 -3.99 20.28
CA ARG A 292 18.29 -5.40 20.17
C ARG A 292 18.39 -5.87 18.72
N ILE A 293 17.39 -5.53 17.90
CA ILE A 293 17.38 -5.86 16.46
C ILE A 293 18.46 -5.05 15.72
N ALA A 294 18.53 -3.74 15.97
CA ALA A 294 19.49 -2.86 15.31
C ALA A 294 20.93 -3.26 15.60
N ASN A 295 21.27 -3.55 16.87
CA ASN A 295 22.59 -4.02 17.28
C ASN A 295 22.91 -5.41 16.71
N GLY A 296 21.92 -6.31 16.67
CA GLY A 296 22.09 -7.66 16.15
C GLY A 296 22.30 -7.71 14.63
N THR A 297 21.64 -6.86 13.88
CA THR A 297 21.68 -6.85 12.40
C THR A 297 22.60 -5.78 11.83
N GLY A 298 22.87 -4.71 12.58
CA GLY A 298 23.56 -3.52 12.13
C GLY A 298 22.71 -2.60 11.23
N LEU A 299 21.45 -2.94 10.97
CA LEU A 299 20.54 -2.19 10.09
C LEU A 299 19.74 -1.13 10.85
N PRO A 300 19.26 -0.08 10.16
CA PRO A 300 18.24 0.79 10.69
C PRO A 300 16.95 0.03 11.01
N VAL A 301 16.34 0.37 12.14
CA VAL A 301 15.07 -0.22 12.60
C VAL A 301 14.06 0.88 12.86
N GLY A 302 12.88 0.76 12.27
CA GLY A 302 11.78 1.69 12.47
C GLY A 302 10.50 1.00 12.88
N ILE A 303 9.47 1.80 13.06
CA ILE A 303 8.12 1.31 13.36
C ILE A 303 7.12 1.78 12.33
N LYS A 304 6.05 0.99 12.14
CA LYS A 304 4.86 1.38 11.39
C LYS A 304 3.64 1.30 12.29
N SER A 305 2.89 2.39 12.36
CA SER A 305 1.64 2.42 13.13
C SER A 305 0.58 3.31 12.49
N ALA A 306 -0.67 2.94 12.70
CA ALA A 306 -1.81 3.84 12.61
C ALA A 306 -1.85 4.73 13.87
N VAL A 307 -2.56 5.83 13.80
CA VAL A 307 -2.72 6.76 14.92
C VAL A 307 -4.16 6.70 15.42
N GLY A 308 -4.31 6.42 16.70
CA GLY A 308 -5.57 6.49 17.44
C GLY A 308 -5.38 7.40 18.65
N GLU A 309 -5.08 6.80 19.79
CA GLU A 309 -4.72 7.52 21.00
C GLU A 309 -3.32 8.14 20.88
N ILE A 310 -3.02 9.10 21.70
CA ILE A 310 -1.81 9.91 21.55
C ILE A 310 -0.75 9.63 22.66
N GLU A 311 -1.15 9.01 23.73
CA GLU A 311 -0.34 8.74 24.92
C GLU A 311 0.87 7.89 24.57
N PHE A 312 0.70 6.82 23.78
CA PHE A 312 1.80 6.01 23.27
C PHE A 312 2.88 6.85 22.55
N TRP A 313 2.45 7.80 21.73
CA TRP A 313 3.38 8.63 20.96
C TRP A 313 4.12 9.64 21.85
N GLN A 314 3.45 10.14 22.88
CA GLN A 314 4.06 11.01 23.86
C GLN A 314 5.11 10.26 24.66
N GLU A 315 4.78 9.08 25.22
CA GLU A 315 5.72 8.23 25.95
C GLU A 315 6.92 7.86 25.06
N LEU A 316 6.70 7.52 23.79
CA LEU A 316 7.79 7.19 22.86
C LEU A 316 8.71 8.39 22.63
N ALA A 317 8.17 9.58 22.43
CA ALA A 317 8.98 10.79 22.25
C ALA A 317 9.81 11.11 23.49
N GLU A 318 9.23 11.00 24.68
CA GLU A 318 9.91 11.20 25.97
C GLU A 318 11.03 10.17 26.18
N GLU A 319 10.76 8.87 25.98
CA GLU A 319 11.76 7.81 26.10
C GLU A 319 12.92 8.01 25.11
N MET A 320 12.63 8.36 23.87
CA MET A 320 13.65 8.66 22.86
C MET A 320 14.50 9.88 23.19
N LYS A 321 13.91 10.90 23.82
CA LYS A 321 14.63 12.09 24.27
C LYS A 321 15.57 11.76 25.42
N GLN A 322 15.09 10.99 26.40
CA GLN A 322 15.85 10.61 27.58
C GLN A 322 17.01 9.66 27.27
N THR A 323 16.74 8.63 26.46
CA THR A 323 17.72 7.55 26.20
C THR A 323 18.58 7.80 24.98
N SER A 324 18.17 8.69 24.08
CA SER A 324 18.74 8.84 22.74
C SER A 324 18.67 7.56 21.87
N GLN A 325 17.84 6.60 22.26
CA GLN A 325 17.56 5.33 21.56
C GLN A 325 16.15 5.36 20.95
N GLY A 326 15.83 4.37 20.10
CA GLY A 326 14.51 4.20 19.50
C GLY A 326 14.52 4.09 18.00
N PRO A 327 13.35 4.24 17.34
CA PRO A 327 13.23 4.03 15.89
C PRO A 327 14.03 5.05 15.07
N ASP A 328 14.75 4.56 14.05
CA ASP A 328 15.46 5.39 13.08
C ASP A 328 14.50 6.04 12.08
N PHE A 329 13.34 5.43 11.86
CA PHE A 329 12.25 5.96 11.04
C PHE A 329 10.88 5.56 11.60
N ILE A 330 9.89 6.38 11.31
CA ILE A 330 8.49 6.14 11.72
C ILE A 330 7.59 6.23 10.48
N THR A 331 6.88 5.15 10.20
CA THR A 331 5.84 5.12 9.17
C THR A 331 4.47 5.36 9.78
N ILE A 332 3.87 6.51 9.50
CA ILE A 332 2.48 6.81 9.86
C ILE A 332 1.54 6.29 8.76
N ASP A 333 0.67 5.35 9.13
CA ASP A 333 -0.30 4.74 8.21
C ASP A 333 -1.70 5.29 8.48
N GLY A 334 -2.18 6.16 7.60
CA GLY A 334 -3.50 6.80 7.72
C GLY A 334 -4.67 5.82 7.61
N GLY A 335 -5.81 6.21 8.16
CA GLY A 335 -7.07 5.45 8.06
C GLY A 335 -7.53 5.21 6.63
N GLU A 336 -7.09 6.03 5.68
CA GLU A 336 -7.31 5.84 4.23
C GLU A 336 -6.59 4.60 3.67
N GLY A 337 -5.69 3.97 4.44
CA GLY A 337 -4.99 2.76 4.05
C GLY A 337 -5.92 1.62 3.69
N GLY A 338 -5.40 0.60 3.02
CA GLY A 338 -6.17 -0.57 2.61
C GLY A 338 -5.54 -1.88 3.08
N THR A 339 -6.33 -2.94 3.04
CA THR A 339 -5.88 -4.31 3.33
C THR A 339 -6.69 -5.32 2.52
N GLY A 340 -6.17 -6.55 2.39
CA GLY A 340 -6.89 -7.65 1.76
C GLY A 340 -8.09 -8.15 2.57
N ALA A 341 -8.12 -7.94 3.88
CA ALA A 341 -9.20 -8.39 4.76
C ALA A 341 -9.27 -7.52 6.01
N ALA A 342 -10.27 -6.65 6.08
CA ALA A 342 -10.64 -5.91 7.28
C ALA A 342 -12.16 -5.97 7.45
N PRO A 343 -12.68 -6.04 8.68
CA PRO A 343 -14.08 -5.73 8.94
C PRO A 343 -14.37 -4.29 8.54
N LEU A 344 -15.55 -4.04 7.96
CA LEU A 344 -15.96 -2.73 7.45
C LEU A 344 -15.81 -1.63 8.52
N THR A 345 -16.29 -1.89 9.74
CA THR A 345 -16.19 -0.94 10.86
C THR A 345 -14.75 -0.51 11.14
N TYR A 346 -13.79 -1.44 11.06
CA TYR A 346 -12.37 -1.12 11.27
C TYR A 346 -11.80 -0.27 10.14
N ALA A 347 -12.16 -0.59 8.91
CA ALA A 347 -11.69 0.16 7.74
C ALA A 347 -12.22 1.60 7.72
N ASP A 348 -13.44 1.82 8.22
CA ASP A 348 -14.13 3.10 8.07
C ASP A 348 -14.09 3.99 9.33
N HIS A 349 -13.83 3.43 10.54
CA HIS A 349 -14.10 4.17 11.78
C HIS A 349 -13.03 4.08 12.88
N VAL A 350 -11.92 3.35 12.72
CA VAL A 350 -11.05 3.05 13.88
C VAL A 350 -9.69 3.76 13.85
N SER A 351 -9.25 4.29 12.74
CA SER A 351 -7.97 5.00 12.62
C SER A 351 -8.17 6.46 12.21
N LEU A 352 -7.33 7.34 12.72
CA LEU A 352 -7.32 8.72 12.23
C LEU A 352 -6.87 8.78 10.76
N PRO A 353 -7.48 9.66 9.96
CA PRO A 353 -6.96 10.00 8.64
C PRO A 353 -5.51 10.47 8.71
N PHE A 354 -4.74 10.20 7.64
CA PHE A 354 -3.30 10.47 7.59
C PHE A 354 -2.93 11.88 8.05
N LYS A 355 -3.56 12.91 7.48
CA LYS A 355 -3.25 14.31 7.80
C LYS A 355 -3.37 14.61 9.29
N ILE A 356 -4.43 14.13 9.92
CA ILE A 356 -4.69 14.36 11.34
C ILE A 356 -3.75 13.55 12.22
N GLY A 357 -3.57 12.26 11.91
CA GLY A 357 -2.68 11.38 12.65
C GLY A 357 -1.23 11.86 12.58
N PHE A 358 -0.75 12.18 11.38
CA PHE A 358 0.61 12.70 11.18
C PHE A 358 0.84 14.01 11.94
N GLN A 359 -0.08 14.99 11.81
CA GLN A 359 0.00 16.26 12.51
C GLN A 359 0.20 16.07 14.01
N ARG A 360 -0.65 15.25 14.65
CA ARG A 360 -0.60 15.04 16.09
C ARG A 360 0.73 14.45 16.53
N VAL A 361 1.18 13.40 15.84
CA VAL A 361 2.46 12.74 16.18
C VAL A 361 3.65 13.65 15.92
N TYR A 362 3.73 14.26 14.74
CA TYR A 362 4.85 15.13 14.39
C TYR A 362 5.00 16.32 15.36
N THR A 363 3.87 16.93 15.75
CA THR A 363 3.86 18.03 16.73
C THR A 363 4.45 17.62 18.08
N LEU A 364 4.17 16.41 18.56
CA LEU A 364 4.75 15.90 19.81
C LEU A 364 6.26 15.77 19.71
N PHE A 365 6.74 15.11 18.67
CA PHE A 365 8.18 14.91 18.47
C PHE A 365 8.92 16.22 18.23
N GLN A 366 8.28 17.20 17.61
CA GLN A 366 8.84 18.52 17.42
C GLN A 366 8.93 19.29 18.75
N LYS A 367 7.90 19.23 19.59
CA LYS A 367 7.92 19.84 20.93
C LYS A 367 9.03 19.26 21.81
N GLU A 368 9.32 17.96 21.67
CA GLU A 368 10.43 17.30 22.36
C GLU A 368 11.80 17.58 21.72
N GLY A 369 11.84 18.25 20.57
CA GLY A 369 13.08 18.62 19.86
C GLY A 369 13.81 17.43 19.22
N ILE A 370 13.08 16.38 18.86
CA ILE A 370 13.65 15.14 18.30
C ILE A 370 13.11 14.76 16.91
N SER A 371 12.20 15.54 16.36
CA SER A 371 11.60 15.27 15.04
C SER A 371 12.62 15.17 13.91
N GLU A 372 13.69 15.96 13.94
CA GLU A 372 14.77 15.93 12.96
C GLU A 372 15.57 14.62 12.95
N ARG A 373 15.62 13.92 14.10
CA ARG A 373 16.38 12.67 14.26
C ARG A 373 15.73 11.49 13.55
N ILE A 374 14.48 11.63 13.16
CA ILE A 374 13.64 10.58 12.60
C ILE A 374 13.45 10.82 11.11
N VAL A 375 13.48 9.76 10.32
CA VAL A 375 12.98 9.81 8.95
C VAL A 375 11.49 9.50 8.97
N TRP A 376 10.68 10.47 8.57
CA TRP A 376 9.23 10.36 8.58
C TRP A 376 8.71 9.79 7.26
N ILE A 377 7.92 8.73 7.33
CA ILE A 377 7.36 8.05 6.17
C ILE A 377 5.84 8.15 6.20
N GLY A 378 5.26 8.70 5.16
CA GLY A 378 3.80 8.78 4.99
C GLY A 378 3.25 7.58 4.23
N SER A 379 2.13 7.02 4.69
CA SER A 379 1.38 5.96 4.04
C SER A 379 -0.13 6.17 4.23
N GLY A 380 -0.95 5.87 3.22
CA GLY A 380 -2.40 6.05 3.28
C GLY A 380 -2.94 6.87 2.09
N LYS A 381 -3.07 6.24 0.92
CA LYS A 381 -3.59 6.85 -0.32
C LYS A 381 -2.79 8.09 -0.79
N LEU A 382 -1.46 8.06 -0.61
CA LEU A 382 -0.56 9.16 -0.96
C LEU A 382 0.10 9.04 -2.35
N GLY A 383 -0.35 8.10 -3.17
CA GLY A 383 0.25 7.78 -4.47
C GLY A 383 -0.13 8.75 -5.61
N PHE A 384 -0.35 10.03 -5.30
CA PHE A 384 -0.61 11.10 -6.26
C PHE A 384 0.27 12.30 -5.94
N PRO A 385 0.78 13.03 -6.95
CA PRO A 385 1.73 14.13 -6.74
C PRO A 385 1.23 15.21 -5.80
N ASP A 386 -0.03 15.62 -5.92
CA ASP A 386 -0.68 16.62 -5.06
C ASP A 386 -0.71 16.18 -3.58
N ARG A 387 -1.11 14.93 -3.33
CA ARG A 387 -1.16 14.37 -1.97
C ARG A 387 0.22 14.20 -1.37
N ALA A 388 1.19 13.78 -2.19
CA ALA A 388 2.56 13.64 -1.76
C ALA A 388 3.18 15.00 -1.39
N VAL A 389 2.94 16.05 -2.18
CA VAL A 389 3.40 17.43 -1.86
C VAL A 389 2.84 17.87 -0.51
N VAL A 390 1.54 17.67 -0.25
CA VAL A 390 0.93 18.00 1.05
C VAL A 390 1.59 17.21 2.18
N ALA A 391 1.78 15.91 2.03
CA ALA A 391 2.42 15.08 3.05
C ALA A 391 3.88 15.50 3.32
N ILE A 392 4.62 15.83 2.27
CA ILE A 392 6.00 16.34 2.38
C ILE A 392 6.02 17.71 3.07
N ALA A 393 5.11 18.60 2.70
CA ALA A 393 4.98 19.92 3.34
C ALA A 393 4.62 19.82 4.83
N MET A 394 3.91 18.74 5.23
CA MET A 394 3.63 18.42 6.64
C MET A 394 4.86 17.91 7.41
N GLY A 395 5.89 17.39 6.74
CA GLY A 395 7.10 16.88 7.38
C GLY A 395 7.53 15.47 6.96
N CYS A 396 6.82 14.81 6.05
CA CYS A 396 7.28 13.53 5.52
C CYS A 396 8.57 13.69 4.70
N ASP A 397 9.49 12.76 4.90
CA ASP A 397 10.72 12.62 4.11
C ASP A 397 10.53 11.60 2.97
N LEU A 398 9.65 10.61 3.16
CA LEU A 398 9.37 9.52 2.22
C LEU A 398 7.87 9.25 2.12
N ILE A 399 7.44 8.76 0.97
CA ILE A 399 6.07 8.34 0.67
C ILE A 399 6.04 6.85 0.34
N ASN A 400 5.21 6.11 1.03
CA ASN A 400 4.96 4.69 0.77
C ASN A 400 3.60 4.49 0.08
N ILE A 401 3.60 3.81 -1.07
CA ILE A 401 2.43 3.51 -1.88
C ILE A 401 2.15 2.00 -1.92
N ALA A 402 0.90 1.60 -1.84
CA ALA A 402 0.50 0.19 -1.91
C ALA A 402 -0.52 -0.07 -3.02
N ARG A 403 -1.76 0.39 -2.83
CA ARG A 403 -2.86 0.12 -3.78
C ARG A 403 -2.60 0.75 -5.13
N GLU A 404 -2.00 1.92 -5.16
CA GLU A 404 -1.60 2.61 -6.38
C GLU A 404 -0.55 1.79 -7.16
N ALA A 405 0.41 1.20 -6.46
CA ALA A 405 1.36 0.27 -7.06
C ALA A 405 0.65 -1.01 -7.56
N MET A 406 -0.36 -1.53 -6.84
CA MET A 406 -1.17 -2.64 -7.36
C MET A 406 -1.97 -2.26 -8.60
N LEU A 407 -2.55 -1.06 -8.65
CA LEU A 407 -3.24 -0.54 -9.84
C LEU A 407 -2.28 -0.50 -11.04
N SER A 408 -1.05 -0.03 -10.85
CA SER A 408 -0.04 0.05 -11.92
C SER A 408 0.29 -1.31 -12.56
N ILE A 409 0.21 -2.40 -11.80
CA ILE A 409 0.43 -3.76 -12.30
C ILE A 409 -0.84 -4.46 -12.81
N GLY A 410 -2.00 -3.80 -12.75
CA GLY A 410 -3.24 -4.27 -13.34
C GLY A 410 -4.36 -4.61 -12.37
N CYS A 411 -4.30 -4.21 -11.10
CA CYS A 411 -5.46 -4.23 -10.22
C CYS A 411 -6.58 -3.35 -10.80
N ILE A 412 -7.81 -3.79 -10.71
CA ILE A 412 -9.00 -3.09 -11.21
C ILE A 412 -9.95 -2.64 -10.09
N GLN A 413 -9.50 -2.66 -8.84
CA GLN A 413 -10.31 -2.32 -7.68
C GLN A 413 -11.58 -3.19 -7.52
N ALA A 414 -11.52 -4.47 -7.90
CA ALA A 414 -12.65 -5.39 -7.80
C ALA A 414 -13.07 -5.74 -6.35
N GLN A 415 -12.30 -5.30 -5.34
CA GLN A 415 -12.54 -5.49 -3.90
C GLN A 415 -12.73 -6.96 -3.46
N LYS A 416 -12.24 -7.92 -4.27
CA LYS A 416 -12.30 -9.38 -4.00
C LYS A 416 -11.00 -9.95 -3.42
N CYS A 417 -10.16 -9.11 -2.80
CA CYS A 417 -8.82 -9.52 -2.32
C CYS A 417 -8.87 -10.60 -1.23
N HIS A 418 -9.93 -10.66 -0.41
CA HIS A 418 -10.13 -11.63 0.66
C HIS A 418 -10.67 -12.99 0.18
N THR A 419 -11.13 -13.07 -1.08
CA THR A 419 -11.90 -14.24 -1.57
C THR A 419 -11.04 -15.31 -2.22
N ASP A 420 -9.77 -15.03 -2.51
CA ASP A 420 -8.89 -15.81 -3.40
C ASP A 420 -9.34 -15.87 -4.88
N HIS A 421 -10.36 -15.11 -5.25
CA HIS A 421 -10.92 -15.00 -6.60
C HIS A 421 -10.69 -13.60 -7.19
N CYS A 422 -9.48 -13.03 -7.00
CA CYS A 422 -9.13 -11.75 -7.61
C CYS A 422 -9.10 -11.90 -9.14
N PRO A 423 -10.00 -11.22 -9.89
CA PRO A 423 -10.09 -11.41 -11.34
C PRO A 423 -8.86 -10.90 -12.10
N ALA A 424 -8.11 -9.98 -11.50
CA ALA A 424 -6.88 -9.44 -12.07
C ALA A 424 -5.63 -10.29 -11.75
N GLY A 425 -5.77 -11.37 -10.96
CA GLY A 425 -4.64 -12.23 -10.59
C GLY A 425 -3.65 -11.65 -9.57
N VAL A 426 -3.92 -10.44 -9.04
CA VAL A 426 -2.98 -9.73 -8.15
C VAL A 426 -3.02 -10.29 -6.73
N ALA A 427 -4.22 -10.47 -6.15
CA ALA A 427 -4.40 -10.86 -4.74
C ALA A 427 -5.01 -12.27 -4.60
N THR A 428 -4.42 -13.27 -5.26
CA THR A 428 -4.89 -14.65 -5.26
C THR A 428 -3.71 -15.62 -5.29
N GLN A 429 -3.92 -16.84 -4.76
CA GLN A 429 -3.01 -17.97 -4.90
C GLN A 429 -3.44 -18.95 -6.01
N ASN A 430 -4.59 -18.71 -6.65
CA ASN A 430 -5.05 -19.49 -7.79
C ASN A 430 -4.11 -19.33 -8.98
N TRP A 431 -3.47 -20.43 -9.39
CA TRP A 431 -2.45 -20.44 -10.46
C TRP A 431 -2.98 -19.95 -11.80
N TRP A 432 -4.26 -20.24 -12.11
CA TRP A 432 -4.90 -19.81 -13.35
C TRP A 432 -5.09 -18.29 -13.39
N LEU A 433 -5.58 -17.70 -12.31
CA LEU A 433 -5.79 -16.26 -12.24
C LEU A 433 -4.47 -15.49 -12.20
N GLN A 434 -3.46 -16.01 -11.49
CA GLN A 434 -2.14 -15.38 -11.43
C GLN A 434 -1.47 -15.20 -12.79
N ARG A 435 -1.79 -16.04 -13.81
CA ARG A 435 -1.28 -15.89 -15.18
C ARG A 435 -1.62 -14.53 -15.80
N GLY A 436 -2.68 -13.85 -15.34
CA GLY A 436 -3.05 -12.51 -15.78
C GLY A 436 -2.01 -11.44 -15.45
N VAL A 437 -1.10 -11.73 -14.51
CA VAL A 437 0.01 -10.84 -14.14
C VAL A 437 1.30 -11.40 -14.70
N ASP A 438 1.72 -10.91 -15.87
CA ASP A 438 3.06 -11.16 -16.39
C ASP A 438 4.08 -10.33 -15.63
N PRO A 439 5.04 -10.93 -14.86
CA PRO A 439 5.93 -10.18 -13.98
C PRO A 439 6.88 -9.24 -14.73
N GLU A 440 7.30 -9.58 -15.95
CA GLU A 440 8.21 -8.76 -16.75
C GLU A 440 7.51 -7.48 -17.24
N LEU A 441 6.38 -7.64 -17.92
CA LEU A 441 5.59 -6.51 -18.44
C LEU A 441 5.08 -5.62 -17.29
N LYS A 442 4.56 -6.25 -16.22
CA LYS A 442 3.96 -5.51 -15.11
C LYS A 442 5.01 -4.86 -14.22
N GLY A 443 6.21 -5.43 -14.12
CA GLY A 443 7.35 -4.78 -13.47
C GLY A 443 7.73 -3.47 -14.17
N LYS A 444 7.84 -3.49 -15.50
CA LYS A 444 8.05 -2.26 -16.28
C LYS A 444 6.96 -1.21 -16.09
N ARG A 445 5.70 -1.64 -15.92
CA ARG A 445 4.59 -0.72 -15.62
C ARG A 445 4.71 -0.10 -14.23
N ALA A 446 5.04 -0.88 -13.21
CA ALA A 446 5.27 -0.37 -11.87
C ALA A 446 6.44 0.63 -11.85
N ALA A 447 7.54 0.32 -12.53
CA ALA A 447 8.66 1.25 -12.68
C ALA A 447 8.24 2.57 -13.34
N LYS A 448 7.56 2.51 -14.49
CA LYS A 448 7.06 3.69 -15.20
C LYS A 448 6.12 4.54 -14.34
N TYR A 449 5.24 3.90 -13.56
CA TYR A 449 4.36 4.62 -12.66
C TYR A 449 5.15 5.38 -11.59
N ILE A 450 6.12 4.76 -10.91
CA ILE A 450 6.95 5.41 -9.89
C ILE A 450 7.79 6.54 -10.51
N GLN A 451 8.38 6.31 -11.67
CA GLN A 451 9.16 7.33 -12.39
C GLN A 451 8.28 8.50 -12.84
N GLY A 452 7.10 8.24 -13.42
CA GLY A 452 6.15 9.27 -13.83
C GLY A 452 5.63 10.08 -12.65
N PHE A 453 5.32 9.43 -11.55
CA PHE A 453 4.92 10.07 -10.30
C PHE A 453 6.04 11.02 -9.80
N ARG A 454 7.28 10.54 -9.71
CA ARG A 454 8.41 11.38 -9.29
C ARG A 454 8.66 12.53 -10.25
N LYS A 455 8.53 12.30 -11.56
CA LYS A 455 8.69 13.36 -12.57
C LYS A 455 7.69 14.49 -12.35
N GLU A 456 6.41 14.19 -12.12
CA GLU A 456 5.40 15.22 -11.82
C GLU A 456 5.67 15.89 -10.48
N LEU A 457 6.06 15.15 -9.46
CA LEU A 457 6.42 15.69 -8.15
C LEU A 457 7.61 16.66 -8.24
N LEU A 458 8.61 16.34 -9.05
CA LEU A 458 9.75 17.21 -9.31
C LEU A 458 9.34 18.46 -10.11
N SER A 459 8.47 18.30 -11.11
CA SER A 459 7.92 19.42 -11.88
C SER A 459 7.16 20.40 -10.99
N LEU A 460 6.36 19.91 -10.03
CA LEU A 460 5.71 20.75 -9.03
C LEU A 460 6.73 21.49 -8.15
N ALA A 461 7.79 20.80 -7.70
CA ALA A 461 8.86 21.46 -6.93
C ALA A 461 9.54 22.57 -7.74
N HIS A 462 9.88 22.31 -9.01
CA HIS A 462 10.48 23.32 -9.89
C HIS A 462 9.54 24.50 -10.10
N SER A 463 8.24 24.28 -10.31
CA SER A 463 7.24 25.36 -10.44
C SER A 463 7.15 26.23 -9.18
N CYS A 464 7.45 25.66 -8.01
CA CYS A 464 7.52 26.37 -6.74
C CYS A 464 8.92 26.96 -6.43
N GLY A 465 9.87 26.87 -7.36
CA GLY A 465 11.22 27.43 -7.22
C GLY A 465 12.18 26.57 -6.40
N TYR A 466 11.87 25.28 -6.20
CA TYR A 466 12.67 24.33 -5.44
C TYR A 466 13.39 23.33 -6.35
N GLU A 467 14.61 22.98 -6.00
CA GLU A 467 15.37 21.92 -6.69
C GLU A 467 14.85 20.51 -6.35
N HIS A 468 14.30 20.35 -5.14
CA HIS A 468 13.91 19.06 -4.61
C HIS A 468 12.56 19.13 -3.87
N PRO A 469 11.63 18.15 -4.05
CA PRO A 469 10.34 18.17 -3.36
C PRO A 469 10.44 18.21 -1.83
N GLY A 470 11.50 17.67 -1.25
CA GLY A 470 11.76 17.76 0.19
C GLY A 470 11.92 19.18 0.73
N GLN A 471 11.95 20.20 -0.11
CA GLN A 471 12.02 21.61 0.29
C GLN A 471 10.62 22.23 0.49
N PHE A 472 9.54 21.58 0.11
CA PHE A 472 8.18 22.06 0.36
C PHE A 472 7.93 22.27 1.86
N THR A 473 7.24 23.36 2.16
CA THR A 473 6.81 23.74 3.51
C THR A 473 5.30 23.96 3.55
N GLY A 474 4.72 24.08 4.74
CA GLY A 474 3.31 24.41 4.89
C GLY A 474 2.92 25.79 4.36
N GLN A 475 3.91 26.68 4.13
CA GLN A 475 3.70 28.00 3.50
C GLN A 475 3.43 27.89 2.00
N ASP A 476 3.85 26.82 1.34
CA ASP A 476 3.67 26.63 -0.09
C ASP A 476 2.26 26.11 -0.44
N ILE A 477 1.47 25.72 0.56
CA ILE A 477 0.15 25.12 0.40
C ILE A 477 -0.91 26.00 1.03
N GLU A 478 -1.96 26.29 0.29
CA GLU A 478 -3.19 26.91 0.77
C GLU A 478 -4.31 25.85 0.84
N ILE A 479 -5.07 25.84 1.90
CA ILE A 479 -6.24 24.96 2.06
C ILE A 479 -7.50 25.80 2.01
N SER A 480 -8.42 25.45 1.14
CA SER A 480 -9.74 26.09 1.09
C SER A 480 -10.51 25.84 2.38
N MET A 481 -11.01 26.92 2.96
CA MET A 481 -11.92 26.89 4.12
C MET A 481 -13.39 27.03 3.70
N GLY A 482 -13.64 27.04 2.39
CA GLY A 482 -14.93 27.40 1.82
C GLY A 482 -15.20 28.91 1.83
N MET A 483 -16.27 29.34 1.17
CA MET A 483 -16.67 30.76 1.10
C MET A 483 -15.53 31.70 0.66
N ASN A 484 -14.72 31.29 -0.33
CA ASN A 484 -13.57 32.04 -0.86
C ASN A 484 -12.49 32.38 0.19
N ARG A 485 -12.41 31.62 1.28
CA ARG A 485 -11.35 31.78 2.29
C ARG A 485 -10.35 30.65 2.19
N TYR A 486 -9.08 31.00 2.28
CA TYR A 486 -7.96 30.07 2.28
C TYR A 486 -7.07 30.34 3.49
N GLN A 487 -6.42 29.31 3.96
CA GLN A 487 -5.42 29.38 5.03
C GLN A 487 -4.23 28.53 4.67
N THR A 488 -3.01 29.01 5.00
CA THR A 488 -1.81 28.20 4.78
C THR A 488 -1.88 26.90 5.56
N LEU A 489 -1.33 25.83 4.99
CA LEU A 489 -1.24 24.54 5.68
C LEU A 489 -0.48 24.67 7.01
N GLU A 490 0.59 25.47 7.05
CA GLU A 490 1.34 25.76 8.28
C GLU A 490 0.42 26.37 9.36
N GLY A 491 -0.40 27.35 8.97
CA GLY A 491 -1.35 27.97 9.92
C GLY A 491 -2.41 26.99 10.43
N LEU A 492 -2.87 26.05 9.57
CA LEU A 492 -3.81 25.00 9.98
C LEU A 492 -3.17 23.94 10.89
N LEU A 493 -1.93 23.57 10.59
CA LEU A 493 -1.20 22.56 11.36
C LEU A 493 -0.77 23.08 12.74
N GLY A 494 -0.57 24.40 12.88
CA GLY A 494 -0.08 25.02 14.11
C GLY A 494 1.43 24.81 14.37
N TYR A 495 2.18 24.36 13.35
CA TYR A 495 3.63 24.22 13.41
C TYR A 495 4.27 24.48 12.05
N LYS A 496 5.52 24.89 12.06
CA LYS A 496 6.40 24.95 10.91
C LYS A 496 7.19 23.62 10.83
N ARG A 497 7.23 22.99 9.65
CA ARG A 497 8.10 21.84 9.40
C ARG A 497 9.56 22.19 9.72
N ASP A 498 10.31 21.24 10.31
CA ASP A 498 11.75 21.40 10.53
C ASP A 498 12.47 21.61 9.20
N GLU A 499 13.45 22.53 9.21
CA GLU A 499 14.26 22.77 8.02
C GLU A 499 15.16 21.57 7.74
N VAL A 500 14.92 20.90 6.63
CA VAL A 500 15.85 19.88 6.16
C VAL A 500 17.05 20.60 5.54
N LYS A 501 18.25 20.40 6.11
CA LYS A 501 19.48 20.92 5.52
C LYS A 501 19.62 20.34 4.12
N PHE A 502 19.36 21.19 3.13
CA PHE A 502 19.52 20.84 1.74
C PHE A 502 20.99 21.05 1.34
N THR A 503 21.68 19.94 1.10
CA THR A 503 22.93 19.94 0.35
C THR A 503 22.62 19.73 -1.12
N LYS A 504 23.42 20.24 -2.04
CA LYS A 504 23.19 20.02 -3.48
C LYS A 504 23.08 18.53 -3.75
N LEU A 505 22.15 18.11 -4.62
CA LEU A 505 21.92 16.70 -4.92
C LEU A 505 23.17 15.93 -5.34
N GLN A 506 24.13 16.59 -5.98
CA GLN A 506 25.44 16.02 -6.36
C GLN A 506 26.30 15.59 -5.16
N ASP A 507 26.08 16.16 -3.97
CA ASP A 507 26.87 15.91 -2.78
C ASP A 507 26.31 14.75 -1.92
N TYR A 508 25.21 14.13 -2.37
CA TYR A 508 24.63 12.98 -1.66
C TYR A 508 25.48 11.72 -1.86
N THR A 509 26.14 11.30 -0.79
CA THR A 509 26.91 10.05 -0.78
C THR A 509 26.01 8.84 -0.99
N VAL A 510 26.41 8.00 -1.95
CA VAL A 510 25.85 6.68 -2.15
C VAL A 510 26.54 5.74 -1.17
N PHE A 511 25.80 5.10 -0.25
CA PHE A 511 26.38 4.11 0.61
C PHE A 511 26.74 2.86 -0.21
N PRO A 512 27.94 2.27 0.01
CA PRO A 512 28.33 1.08 -0.71
C PRO A 512 27.32 -0.06 -0.48
N LYS A 513 27.07 -0.84 -1.52
CA LYS A 513 26.26 -2.07 -1.37
C LYS A 513 26.90 -2.93 -0.29
N ARG A 514 26.12 -3.38 0.70
CA ARG A 514 26.58 -4.35 1.68
C ARG A 514 27.03 -5.60 0.93
N GLN A 515 28.27 -6.01 1.13
CA GLN A 515 28.73 -7.30 0.62
C GLN A 515 28.04 -8.41 1.42
N ALA A 516 27.54 -9.43 0.72
CA ALA A 516 26.85 -10.57 1.33
C ALA A 516 27.83 -11.45 2.11
#